data_e4e773ef687e4f21114b0172e411935d
#
_entry.id   e4e773ef687e4f21114b0172e411935d
#
_cell.length_a   1.000
_cell.length_b   1.000
_cell.length_c   1.000
_cell.angle_alpha   90.00
_cell.angle_beta   90.00
_cell.angle_gamma   90.00
#
_symmetry.space_group_name_H-M   'P 1'
#
loop_
_entity.id
_entity.type
_entity.pdbx_description
1 polymer ?
#
loop_
_entity_poly.entity_id
_entity_poly.type
_entity_poly.pdbx_seq_one_letter_code
_entity_poly.pdbx_strand_id
1 'polypeptide(L)'
;MTDQIQKIVSDLPALNQVTGVWDVADRRLAAGDGGFVADLGLALVKASRSDADGRTWQYRSVLDHLVRLLALTPGAENVVHLLRLASALEVGRRGRVPYLASLLASGQRPADLAEVFRHRAPEELRACLVQELALRGVEAATVPAVARWAASPHWRHHPLAWLPLTLSEIERDPGLPAFGVRGGGSPMPYRPSNGSSGGGSSGRADRSARLRGVAETTSEPEATAMAAAFATWTGQSNGQVEARTFALGEPLQGDVQGRVLAGLGLECLHGGPKASSFSMSVQSPERAWEVLFAAASTGGAYDRGRYGAYGRLAAWQSLAGLAGAPAGAPHETVDERVRGCSWYDFEADTDWFHQVAWDVGIAALSPDRRRLAVLAATDTD
;
A
#
# COMPACT_ATOMS: atom_id res chain seq x y z
N MET A 1 3.53 -14.03 38.66
CA MET A 1 3.36 -13.67 37.24
C MET A 1 2.08 -14.26 36.68
N THR A 2 1.89 -15.56 36.74
CA THR A 2 0.68 -16.24 36.20
C THR A 2 -0.62 -15.70 36.80
N ASP A 3 -0.70 -15.46 38.11
CA ASP A 3 -1.89 -14.95 38.77
C ASP A 3 -2.28 -13.53 38.34
N GLN A 4 -1.30 -12.66 38.08
CA GLN A 4 -1.55 -11.30 37.61
C GLN A 4 -2.14 -11.33 36.18
N ILE A 5 -1.60 -12.19 35.28
CA ILE A 5 -2.11 -12.35 33.91
C ILE A 5 -3.54 -12.90 33.97
N GLN A 6 -3.81 -13.93 34.77
CA GLN A 6 -5.16 -14.50 34.87
C GLN A 6 -6.16 -13.47 35.40
N LYS A 7 -5.78 -12.66 36.38
CA LYS A 7 -6.61 -11.58 36.90
C LYS A 7 -6.91 -10.55 35.81
N ILE A 8 -5.90 -10.09 35.06
CA ILE A 8 -6.11 -9.14 33.95
C ILE A 8 -7.09 -9.70 32.92
N VAL A 9 -6.91 -10.95 32.50
CA VAL A 9 -7.76 -11.60 31.48
C VAL A 9 -9.21 -11.76 31.98
N SER A 10 -9.41 -12.14 33.26
CA SER A 10 -10.76 -12.29 33.80
C SER A 10 -11.51 -10.98 34.00
N ASP A 11 -10.80 -9.92 34.38
CA ASP A 11 -11.40 -8.60 34.65
C ASP A 11 -11.66 -7.79 33.37
N LEU A 12 -10.92 -8.09 32.29
CA LEU A 12 -10.90 -7.29 31.05
C LEU A 12 -12.28 -7.10 30.41
N PRO A 13 -13.17 -8.11 30.31
CA PRO A 13 -14.50 -7.94 29.70
C PRO A 13 -15.40 -6.92 30.39
N ALA A 14 -15.19 -6.70 31.68
CA ALA A 14 -15.96 -5.77 32.50
C ALA A 14 -15.44 -4.31 32.39
N LEU A 15 -14.32 -4.08 31.73
CA LEU A 15 -13.71 -2.76 31.65
C LEU A 15 -14.35 -1.91 30.52
N ASN A 16 -14.68 -0.67 30.85
CA ASN A 16 -15.09 0.33 29.85
C ASN A 16 -13.90 0.95 29.10
N GLN A 17 -12.70 0.85 29.65
CA GLN A 17 -11.44 1.36 29.08
C GLN A 17 -10.31 0.39 29.35
N VAL A 18 -9.45 0.16 28.35
CA VAL A 18 -8.35 -0.80 28.44
C VAL A 18 -6.97 -0.16 28.61
N THR A 19 -6.91 1.18 28.65
CA THR A 19 -5.65 1.94 28.76
C THR A 19 -4.83 1.58 29.98
N GLY A 20 -5.47 1.27 31.12
CA GLY A 20 -4.77 0.78 32.32
C GLY A 20 -4.01 -0.53 32.11
N VAL A 21 -4.53 -1.42 31.25
CA VAL A 21 -3.85 -2.67 30.87
C VAL A 21 -2.68 -2.38 29.93
N TRP A 22 -2.85 -1.42 29.00
CA TRP A 22 -1.74 -0.96 28.16
C TRP A 22 -0.58 -0.41 28.99
N ASP A 23 -0.88 0.45 29.97
CA ASP A 23 0.14 1.03 30.87
C ASP A 23 0.88 -0.03 31.70
N VAL A 24 0.21 -1.12 32.07
CA VAL A 24 0.87 -2.27 32.74
C VAL A 24 1.85 -2.93 31.76
N ALA A 25 1.43 -3.21 30.54
CA ALA A 25 2.28 -3.83 29.53
C ALA A 25 3.49 -2.94 29.18
N ASP A 26 3.26 -1.63 28.97
CA ASP A 26 4.29 -0.64 28.67
C ASP A 26 5.38 -0.63 29.77
N ARG A 27 4.97 -0.56 31.07
CA ARG A 27 5.90 -0.59 32.20
C ARG A 27 6.67 -1.90 32.32
N ARG A 28 6.01 -3.05 32.05
CA ARG A 28 6.67 -4.35 32.06
C ARG A 28 7.74 -4.45 30.99
N LEU A 29 7.42 -4.04 29.76
CA LEU A 29 8.39 -4.05 28.67
C LEU A 29 9.55 -3.08 28.92
N ALA A 30 9.28 -1.88 29.45
CA ALA A 30 10.30 -0.91 29.84
C ALA A 30 11.25 -1.44 30.93
N ALA A 31 10.76 -2.36 31.78
CA ALA A 31 11.56 -3.06 32.78
C ALA A 31 12.28 -4.31 32.21
N GLY A 32 12.24 -4.55 30.89
CA GLY A 32 12.88 -5.70 30.23
C GLY A 32 12.06 -7.00 30.30
N ASP A 33 10.80 -6.96 30.77
CA ASP A 33 9.95 -8.14 30.89
C ASP A 33 9.06 -8.35 29.65
N GLY A 34 9.69 -8.53 28.49
CA GLY A 34 9.01 -8.87 27.23
C GLY A 34 8.26 -10.21 27.30
N GLY A 35 8.74 -11.12 28.16
CA GLY A 35 8.09 -12.38 28.43
C GLY A 35 6.68 -12.22 28.97
N PHE A 36 6.48 -11.31 29.96
CA PHE A 36 5.15 -10.99 30.48
C PHE A 36 4.19 -10.49 29.38
N VAL A 37 4.67 -9.61 28.50
CA VAL A 37 3.87 -9.05 27.41
C VAL A 37 3.40 -10.15 26.45
N ALA A 38 4.29 -11.06 26.08
CA ALA A 38 3.95 -12.20 25.25
C ALA A 38 3.00 -13.20 25.94
N ASP A 39 3.23 -13.52 27.23
CA ASP A 39 2.38 -14.43 28.00
C ASP A 39 0.96 -13.87 28.21
N LEU A 40 0.84 -12.56 28.47
CA LEU A 40 -0.45 -11.88 28.49
C LEU A 40 -1.16 -12.00 27.14
N GLY A 41 -0.44 -11.75 26.04
CA GLY A 41 -0.99 -11.90 24.70
C GLY A 41 -1.48 -13.32 24.40
N LEU A 42 -0.72 -14.35 24.79
CA LEU A 42 -1.12 -15.76 24.64
C LEU A 42 -2.36 -16.11 25.45
N ALA A 43 -2.44 -15.60 26.67
CA ALA A 43 -3.61 -15.80 27.54
C ALA A 43 -4.87 -15.14 26.94
N LEU A 44 -4.73 -13.93 26.36
CA LEU A 44 -5.82 -13.23 25.66
C LEU A 44 -6.26 -13.97 24.40
N VAL A 45 -5.33 -14.52 23.61
CA VAL A 45 -5.67 -15.37 22.44
C VAL A 45 -6.48 -16.58 22.88
N LYS A 46 -6.09 -17.24 23.97
CA LYS A 46 -6.83 -18.38 24.51
C LYS A 46 -8.23 -17.97 24.97
N ALA A 47 -8.36 -16.86 25.70
CA ALA A 47 -9.64 -16.35 26.18
C ALA A 47 -10.57 -15.94 25.03
N SER A 48 -10.05 -15.25 24.01
CA SER A 48 -10.82 -14.83 22.84
C SER A 48 -11.38 -15.99 22.00
N ARG A 49 -10.70 -17.15 22.00
CA ARG A 49 -11.21 -18.37 21.34
C ARG A 49 -12.37 -19.01 22.09
N SER A 50 -12.44 -18.79 23.40
CA SER A 50 -13.52 -19.28 24.25
C SER A 50 -14.71 -18.34 24.31
N ASP A 51 -14.59 -17.11 23.78
CA ASP A 51 -15.65 -16.12 23.64
C ASP A 51 -16.48 -16.45 22.40
N ALA A 52 -17.54 -17.24 22.57
CA ALA A 52 -18.37 -17.76 21.48
C ALA A 52 -19.02 -16.65 20.62
N ASP A 53 -19.23 -15.47 21.20
CA ASP A 53 -19.87 -14.33 20.52
C ASP A 53 -18.85 -13.41 19.82
N GLY A 54 -17.55 -13.55 20.07
CA GLY A 54 -16.48 -12.73 19.51
C GLY A 54 -16.63 -11.22 19.79
N ARG A 55 -17.45 -10.87 20.81
CA ARG A 55 -17.92 -9.50 21.07
C ARG A 55 -16.99 -8.71 21.96
N THR A 56 -16.00 -9.35 22.59
CA THR A 56 -15.13 -8.68 23.54
C THR A 56 -14.06 -7.86 22.82
N TRP A 57 -14.42 -6.65 22.44
CA TRP A 57 -13.52 -5.68 21.79
C TRP A 57 -12.25 -5.41 22.59
N GLN A 58 -12.35 -5.52 23.92
CA GLN A 58 -11.25 -5.33 24.85
C GLN A 58 -10.09 -6.30 24.55
N TYR A 59 -10.37 -7.58 24.33
CA TYR A 59 -9.33 -8.56 23.99
C TYR A 59 -8.58 -8.17 22.72
N ARG A 60 -9.33 -7.75 21.69
CA ARG A 60 -8.73 -7.32 20.41
C ARG A 60 -7.87 -6.07 20.60
N SER A 61 -8.40 -5.08 21.32
CA SER A 61 -7.72 -3.81 21.56
C SER A 61 -6.41 -3.99 22.32
N VAL A 62 -6.41 -4.83 23.37
CA VAL A 62 -5.18 -5.13 24.13
C VAL A 62 -4.22 -5.94 23.29
N LEU A 63 -4.67 -6.98 22.57
CA LEU A 63 -3.80 -7.77 21.70
C LEU A 63 -3.11 -6.92 20.62
N ASP A 64 -3.85 -6.02 19.98
CA ASP A 64 -3.28 -5.11 18.96
C ASP A 64 -2.23 -4.17 19.58
N HIS A 65 -2.44 -3.71 20.82
CA HIS A 65 -1.45 -2.93 21.55
C HIS A 65 -0.19 -3.75 21.86
N LEU A 66 -0.33 -4.99 22.39
CA LEU A 66 0.81 -5.85 22.72
C LEU A 66 1.65 -6.20 21.50
N VAL A 67 1.00 -6.46 20.35
CA VAL A 67 1.68 -6.69 19.05
C VAL A 67 2.49 -5.47 18.65
N ARG A 68 1.89 -4.27 18.68
CA ARG A 68 2.61 -3.03 18.36
C ARG A 68 3.74 -2.75 19.34
N LEU A 69 3.51 -2.96 20.64
CA LEU A 69 4.49 -2.74 21.68
C LEU A 69 5.75 -3.58 21.48
N LEU A 70 5.60 -4.89 21.22
CA LEU A 70 6.72 -5.79 20.94
C LEU A 70 7.39 -5.49 19.58
N ALA A 71 6.60 -5.18 18.54
CA ALA A 71 7.12 -4.92 17.22
C ALA A 71 7.92 -3.61 17.13
N LEU A 72 7.49 -2.58 17.85
CA LEU A 72 8.03 -1.22 17.73
C LEU A 72 9.10 -0.91 18.80
N THR A 73 9.23 -1.74 19.83
CA THR A 73 10.29 -1.57 20.84
C THR A 73 11.54 -2.35 20.42
N PRO A 74 12.67 -1.69 20.10
CA PRO A 74 13.88 -2.35 19.62
C PRO A 74 14.41 -3.42 20.57
N GLY A 75 14.81 -4.57 20.02
CA GLY A 75 15.43 -5.66 20.77
C GLY A 75 15.16 -7.03 20.17
N ALA A 76 16.21 -7.84 20.00
CA ALA A 76 16.13 -9.19 19.44
C ALA A 76 15.15 -10.09 20.23
N GLU A 77 15.14 -9.98 21.57
CA GLU A 77 14.21 -10.73 22.42
C GLU A 77 12.75 -10.34 22.19
N ASN A 78 12.47 -9.04 21.95
CA ASN A 78 11.13 -8.57 21.62
C ASN A 78 10.63 -9.16 20.31
N VAL A 79 11.52 -9.29 19.31
CA VAL A 79 11.20 -9.98 18.04
C VAL A 79 10.84 -11.44 18.31
N VAL A 80 11.63 -12.16 19.12
CA VAL A 80 11.34 -13.57 19.48
C VAL A 80 9.99 -13.70 20.20
N HIS A 81 9.71 -12.82 21.17
CA HIS A 81 8.44 -12.77 21.89
C HIS A 81 7.26 -12.48 20.96
N LEU A 82 7.44 -11.55 20.01
CA LEU A 82 6.43 -11.26 19.01
C LEU A 82 6.16 -12.46 18.09
N LEU A 83 7.19 -13.17 17.63
CA LEU A 83 7.02 -14.37 16.79
C LEU A 83 6.26 -15.47 17.53
N ARG A 84 6.51 -15.64 18.83
CA ARG A 84 5.77 -16.57 19.68
C ARG A 84 4.28 -16.20 19.77
N LEU A 85 3.97 -14.92 19.96
CA LEU A 85 2.60 -14.41 19.99
C LEU A 85 1.93 -14.53 18.60
N ALA A 86 2.62 -14.14 17.55
CA ALA A 86 2.14 -14.21 16.17
C ALA A 86 1.78 -15.64 15.75
N SER A 87 2.57 -16.64 16.17
CA SER A 87 2.27 -18.05 15.90
C SER A 87 0.96 -18.50 16.54
N ALA A 88 0.61 -17.98 17.73
CA ALA A 88 -0.65 -18.30 18.41
C ALA A 88 -1.86 -17.56 17.80
N LEU A 89 -1.64 -16.40 17.22
CA LEU A 89 -2.68 -15.59 16.57
C LEU A 89 -3.16 -16.17 15.21
N GLU A 90 -2.62 -17.30 14.77
CA GLU A 90 -2.88 -17.87 13.44
C GLU A 90 -2.72 -16.79 12.37
N VAL A 91 -1.50 -16.28 12.23
CA VAL A 91 -1.15 -15.14 11.35
C VAL A 91 -1.46 -15.40 9.87
N GLY A 92 -2.05 -16.56 9.53
CA GLY A 92 -2.56 -16.86 8.20
C GLY A 92 -3.80 -16.06 7.75
N ARG A 93 -4.38 -15.18 8.57
CA ARG A 93 -5.44 -14.29 8.11
C ARG A 93 -4.84 -13.24 7.18
N ARG A 94 -5.33 -13.22 5.93
CA ARG A 94 -4.93 -12.27 4.88
C ARG A 94 -4.90 -10.84 5.44
N GLY A 95 -3.78 -10.13 5.24
CA GLY A 95 -3.56 -8.75 5.70
C GLY A 95 -2.79 -8.60 7.03
N ARG A 96 -2.73 -9.60 7.92
CA ARG A 96 -1.96 -9.48 9.17
C ARG A 96 -0.45 -9.62 8.99
N VAL A 97 -0.01 -10.48 8.08
CA VAL A 97 1.42 -10.71 7.84
C VAL A 97 2.11 -9.48 7.26
N PRO A 98 1.60 -8.83 6.20
CA PRO A 98 2.18 -7.59 5.70
C PRO A 98 2.21 -6.48 6.74
N TYR A 99 1.16 -6.33 7.55
CA TYR A 99 1.13 -5.39 8.67
C TYR A 99 2.24 -5.65 9.69
N LEU A 100 2.41 -6.91 10.09
CA LEU A 100 3.44 -7.30 11.05
C LEU A 100 4.85 -7.04 10.51
N ALA A 101 5.09 -7.32 9.22
CA ALA A 101 6.34 -7.02 8.55
C ALA A 101 6.65 -5.52 8.56
N SER A 102 5.63 -4.70 8.25
CA SER A 102 5.74 -3.25 8.23
C SER A 102 6.01 -2.66 9.63
N LEU A 103 5.35 -3.16 10.67
CA LEU A 103 5.63 -2.80 12.07
C LEU A 103 7.06 -3.14 12.47
N LEU A 104 7.49 -4.39 12.22
CA LEU A 104 8.85 -4.85 12.55
C LEU A 104 9.91 -4.00 11.86
N ALA A 105 9.75 -3.77 10.56
CA ALA A 105 10.70 -2.96 9.79
C ALA A 105 10.72 -1.49 10.23
N SER A 106 9.64 -0.99 10.82
CA SER A 106 9.56 0.39 11.34
C SER A 106 10.19 0.55 12.71
N GLY A 107 10.08 -0.45 13.59
CA GLY A 107 10.47 -0.33 14.99
C GLY A 107 11.78 -1.01 15.36
N GLN A 108 12.22 -2.02 14.59
CA GLN A 108 13.37 -2.83 14.95
C GLN A 108 14.63 -2.43 14.18
N ARG A 109 15.78 -2.59 14.81
CA ARG A 109 17.06 -2.46 14.10
C ARG A 109 17.25 -3.63 13.14
N PRO A 110 17.88 -3.44 11.97
CA PRO A 110 18.11 -4.52 11.00
C PRO A 110 18.78 -5.77 11.61
N ALA A 111 19.69 -5.59 12.56
CA ALA A 111 20.35 -6.70 13.27
C ALA A 111 19.37 -7.55 14.11
N ASP A 112 18.40 -6.91 14.77
CA ASP A 112 17.40 -7.60 15.61
C ASP A 112 16.42 -8.39 14.73
N LEU A 113 16.14 -7.90 13.51
CA LEU A 113 15.28 -8.59 12.54
C LEU A 113 15.86 -9.91 12.02
N ALA A 114 17.16 -10.16 12.22
CA ALA A 114 17.76 -11.46 11.92
C ALA A 114 17.04 -12.62 12.61
N GLU A 115 16.38 -12.36 13.75
CA GLU A 115 15.64 -13.39 14.50
C GLU A 115 14.43 -13.94 13.72
N VAL A 116 13.78 -13.13 12.85
CA VAL A 116 12.70 -13.60 11.97
C VAL A 116 13.18 -14.69 10.99
N PHE A 117 14.45 -14.63 10.61
CA PHE A 117 15.07 -15.57 9.64
C PHE A 117 15.75 -16.76 10.35
N ARG A 118 16.03 -16.67 11.63
CA ARG A 118 16.62 -17.75 12.45
C ARG A 118 15.57 -18.62 13.13
N HIS A 119 14.47 -18.00 13.59
CA HIS A 119 13.39 -18.68 14.28
C HIS A 119 12.31 -19.17 13.31
N ARG A 120 11.37 -19.97 13.82
CA ARG A 120 10.23 -20.46 13.07
C ARG A 120 9.26 -19.29 12.78
N ALA A 121 9.31 -18.76 11.59
CA ALA A 121 8.42 -17.72 11.09
C ALA A 121 7.80 -18.15 9.74
N PRO A 122 6.60 -17.68 9.40
CA PRO A 122 6.02 -17.90 8.06
C PRO A 122 6.94 -17.35 6.96
N GLU A 123 7.07 -18.08 5.84
CA GLU A 123 7.84 -17.61 4.68
C GLU A 123 7.30 -16.29 4.14
N GLU A 124 5.98 -16.13 4.19
CA GLU A 124 5.29 -14.88 3.84
C GLU A 124 5.78 -13.69 4.68
N LEU A 125 5.98 -13.87 6.00
CA LEU A 125 6.52 -12.80 6.86
C LEU A 125 7.94 -12.41 6.46
N ARG A 126 8.77 -13.41 6.15
CA ARG A 126 10.15 -13.18 5.70
C ARG A 126 10.16 -12.42 4.38
N ALA A 127 9.32 -12.82 3.41
CA ALA A 127 9.21 -12.18 2.12
C ALA A 127 8.75 -10.72 2.23
N CYS A 128 7.69 -10.46 2.99
CA CYS A 128 7.23 -9.11 3.25
C CYS A 128 8.32 -8.27 3.93
N LEU A 129 8.99 -8.83 4.95
CA LEU A 129 10.03 -8.12 5.69
C LEU A 129 11.22 -7.73 4.82
N VAL A 130 11.64 -8.59 3.89
CA VAL A 130 12.71 -8.27 2.93
C VAL A 130 12.35 -7.05 2.09
N GLN A 131 11.12 -6.98 1.58
CA GLN A 131 10.66 -5.83 0.79
C GLN A 131 10.45 -4.57 1.65
N GLU A 132 10.00 -4.72 2.89
CA GLU A 132 9.91 -3.60 3.83
C GLU A 132 11.28 -3.01 4.18
N LEU A 133 12.32 -3.84 4.26
CA LEU A 133 13.70 -3.39 4.45
C LEU A 133 14.20 -2.65 3.21
N ALA A 134 13.94 -3.17 2.01
CA ALA A 134 14.30 -2.50 0.75
C ALA A 134 13.66 -1.11 0.65
N LEU A 135 12.36 -0.98 0.99
CA LEU A 135 11.65 0.31 1.04
C LEU A 135 12.27 1.33 2.01
N ARG A 136 13.00 0.87 3.03
CA ARG A 136 13.72 1.71 4.00
C ARG A 136 15.19 1.91 3.65
N GLY A 137 15.59 1.52 2.45
CA GLY A 137 16.97 1.64 2.00
C GLY A 137 17.96 0.72 2.71
N VAL A 138 17.47 -0.34 3.39
CA VAL A 138 18.32 -1.32 4.05
C VAL A 138 18.73 -2.38 3.04
N GLU A 139 20.02 -2.44 2.74
CA GLU A 139 20.57 -3.48 1.86
C GLU A 139 20.48 -4.86 2.52
N ALA A 140 19.78 -5.80 1.90
CA ALA A 140 19.63 -7.17 2.40
C ALA A 140 20.99 -7.85 2.67
N ALA A 141 22.03 -7.53 1.91
CA ALA A 141 23.38 -8.05 2.09
C ALA A 141 24.03 -7.66 3.43
N THR A 142 23.60 -6.55 4.04
CA THR A 142 24.15 -6.09 5.33
C THR A 142 23.66 -6.91 6.53
N VAL A 143 22.63 -7.73 6.35
CA VAL A 143 22.10 -8.63 7.38
C VAL A 143 22.27 -10.08 6.92
N PRO A 144 23.27 -10.82 7.41
CA PRO A 144 23.62 -12.15 6.86
C PRO A 144 22.50 -13.18 6.85
N ALA A 145 21.58 -13.12 7.82
CA ALA A 145 20.43 -14.02 7.86
C ALA A 145 19.41 -13.70 6.75
N VAL A 146 19.18 -12.42 6.47
CA VAL A 146 18.33 -11.94 5.37
C VAL A 146 18.95 -12.33 4.03
N ALA A 147 20.24 -12.03 3.82
CA ALA A 147 20.95 -12.36 2.59
C ALA A 147 20.88 -13.86 2.24
N ARG A 148 21.10 -14.71 3.25
CA ARG A 148 21.02 -16.18 3.10
C ARG A 148 19.62 -16.63 2.68
N TRP A 149 18.58 -16.08 3.31
CA TRP A 149 17.21 -16.43 2.97
C TRP A 149 16.80 -15.91 1.59
N ALA A 150 17.20 -14.70 1.23
CA ALA A 150 16.96 -14.10 -0.09
C ALA A 150 17.63 -14.88 -1.24
N ALA A 151 18.66 -15.67 -0.94
CA ALA A 151 19.26 -16.59 -1.91
C ALA A 151 18.54 -17.95 -2.01
N SER A 152 17.52 -18.21 -1.17
CA SER A 152 16.83 -19.50 -1.09
C SER A 152 15.80 -19.72 -2.21
N PRO A 153 15.41 -20.99 -2.47
CA PRO A 153 14.30 -21.29 -3.38
C PRO A 153 12.97 -20.68 -2.93
N HIS A 154 12.74 -20.54 -1.63
CA HIS A 154 11.51 -19.95 -1.10
C HIS A 154 11.33 -18.51 -1.59
N TRP A 155 12.40 -17.70 -1.55
CA TRP A 155 12.37 -16.35 -2.11
C TRP A 155 12.16 -16.37 -3.62
N ARG A 156 12.95 -17.13 -4.36
CA ARG A 156 12.90 -17.13 -5.84
C ARG A 156 11.54 -17.44 -6.45
N HIS A 157 10.71 -18.22 -5.76
CA HIS A 157 9.36 -18.56 -6.19
C HIS A 157 8.27 -17.67 -5.56
N HIS A 158 8.66 -16.73 -4.71
CA HIS A 158 7.69 -15.83 -4.07
C HIS A 158 7.27 -14.70 -5.01
N PRO A 159 5.99 -14.29 -5.06
CA PRO A 159 5.54 -13.20 -5.93
C PRO A 159 6.32 -11.89 -5.73
N LEU A 160 6.71 -11.58 -4.48
CA LEU A 160 7.50 -10.39 -4.15
C LEU A 160 8.94 -10.44 -4.68
N ALA A 161 9.44 -11.60 -5.13
CA ALA A 161 10.77 -11.73 -5.71
C ALA A 161 10.87 -11.13 -7.12
N TRP A 162 9.75 -10.80 -7.75
CA TRP A 162 9.74 -10.02 -8.98
C TRP A 162 10.29 -8.61 -8.78
N LEU A 163 10.13 -8.04 -7.57
CA LEU A 163 10.69 -6.73 -7.21
C LEU A 163 12.18 -6.86 -6.82
N PRO A 164 13.03 -5.91 -7.22
CA PRO A 164 14.41 -5.87 -6.77
C PRO A 164 14.50 -5.62 -5.26
N LEU A 165 15.65 -6.00 -4.67
CA LEU A 165 15.95 -5.75 -3.25
C LEU A 165 16.58 -4.37 -3.00
N THR A 166 16.64 -3.55 -4.03
CA THR A 166 17.06 -2.15 -3.99
C THR A 166 15.94 -1.28 -4.56
N LEU A 167 15.89 -0.02 -4.18
CA LEU A 167 14.95 0.93 -4.77
C LEU A 167 15.40 1.33 -6.17
N SER A 168 14.45 1.42 -7.10
CA SER A 168 14.61 2.14 -8.34
C SER A 168 14.68 3.65 -8.08
N GLU A 169 15.21 4.41 -9.02
CA GLU A 169 15.18 5.87 -8.92
C GLU A 169 13.75 6.44 -8.90
N ILE A 170 12.79 5.72 -9.49
CA ILE A 170 11.37 6.06 -9.42
C ILE A 170 10.82 5.99 -7.99
N GLU A 171 11.39 5.14 -7.14
CA GLU A 171 10.97 4.89 -5.76
C GLU A 171 11.71 5.72 -4.70
N ARG A 172 12.36 6.84 -5.07
CA ARG A 172 13.34 7.56 -4.24
C ARG A 172 12.87 7.96 -2.86
N ASP A 173 11.61 8.27 -2.68
CA ASP A 173 11.07 8.75 -1.41
C ASP A 173 9.72 8.10 -1.13
N PRO A 174 9.70 6.80 -0.79
CA PRO A 174 8.46 6.13 -0.48
C PRO A 174 7.87 6.72 0.79
N GLY A 175 6.72 7.38 0.66
CA GLY A 175 5.92 7.85 1.80
C GLY A 175 5.43 6.66 2.63
N LEU A 176 6.28 6.16 3.54
CA LEU A 176 5.95 5.00 4.37
C LEU A 176 5.01 5.38 5.52
N PRO A 177 4.07 4.50 5.88
CA PRO A 177 3.23 4.72 7.04
C PRO A 177 4.08 4.81 8.32
N ALA A 178 3.73 5.75 9.18
CA ALA A 178 4.32 5.89 10.52
C ALA A 178 3.50 5.09 11.52
N PHE A 179 4.16 4.25 12.30
CA PHE A 179 3.52 3.44 13.34
C PHE A 179 3.95 3.90 14.73
N GLY A 180 2.97 4.02 15.62
CA GLY A 180 3.18 4.23 17.05
C GLY A 180 2.54 3.12 17.87
N VAL A 181 3.01 2.91 19.10
CA VAL A 181 2.48 1.89 20.01
C VAL A 181 0.97 2.09 20.25
N ARG A 182 0.52 3.34 20.33
CA ARG A 182 -0.89 3.70 20.59
C ARG A 182 -1.68 4.11 19.35
N GLY A 183 -1.07 4.07 18.21
CA GLY A 183 -1.68 4.43 16.93
C GLY A 183 -0.64 4.66 15.87
N GLY A 184 -1.07 4.96 14.66
CA GLY A 184 -0.21 5.29 13.54
C GLY A 184 -0.95 6.24 12.61
N GLY A 185 -0.20 6.91 11.75
CA GLY A 185 -0.71 7.72 10.67
C GLY A 185 -0.01 7.32 9.39
N SER A 186 -0.73 7.38 8.29
CA SER A 186 -0.12 7.31 6.97
C SER A 186 -0.17 8.69 6.36
N PRO A 187 0.94 9.22 5.84
CA PRO A 187 0.85 10.40 5.03
C PRO A 187 0.03 10.02 3.80
N MET A 188 -1.11 10.66 3.61
CA MET A 188 -1.81 10.62 2.35
C MET A 188 -1.00 11.51 1.40
N PRO A 189 -0.41 10.96 0.33
CA PRO A 189 0.35 11.77 -0.64
C PRO A 189 -0.59 12.58 -1.50
N TYR A 190 -1.88 12.41 -1.33
CA TYR A 190 -2.90 13.17 -1.97
C TYR A 190 -2.90 14.59 -1.38
N ARG A 191 -2.20 15.49 -2.05
CA ARG A 191 -2.46 16.92 -1.92
C ARG A 191 -3.35 17.29 -3.10
N PRO A 192 -4.55 17.87 -2.84
CA PRO A 192 -5.20 18.63 -3.89
C PRO A 192 -4.13 19.59 -4.41
N SER A 193 -3.93 19.65 -5.70
CA SER A 193 -2.99 20.56 -6.34
C SER A 193 -3.44 22.00 -6.04
N ASN A 194 -3.06 22.51 -4.86
CA ASN A 194 -3.10 23.94 -4.63
C ASN A 194 -2.08 24.52 -5.61
N GLY A 195 -2.60 24.87 -6.79
CA GLY A 195 -2.02 25.64 -7.82
C GLY A 195 -0.56 26.05 -7.67
N SER A 196 0.37 25.12 -7.87
CA SER A 196 1.67 25.50 -8.37
C SER A 196 1.47 25.82 -9.84
N SER A 197 1.48 27.09 -10.15
CA SER A 197 1.28 27.71 -11.45
C SER A 197 2.39 27.33 -12.44
N GLY A 198 2.44 26.08 -12.85
CA GLY A 198 3.08 25.64 -14.06
C GLY A 198 1.96 25.46 -15.09
N GLY A 199 1.75 26.45 -15.92
CA GLY A 199 0.94 26.48 -17.14
C GLY A 199 -0.11 25.40 -17.40
N GLY A 200 -0.98 25.11 -16.44
CA GLY A 200 -2.11 24.23 -16.63
C GLY A 200 -3.09 24.91 -17.60
N SER A 201 -3.28 24.31 -18.76
CA SER A 201 -4.31 24.75 -19.71
C SER A 201 -5.68 24.46 -19.10
N SER A 202 -6.24 25.42 -18.36
CA SER A 202 -7.67 25.42 -18.03
C SER A 202 -8.45 25.74 -19.30
N GLY A 203 -8.59 24.74 -20.15
CA GLY A 203 -9.35 24.85 -21.37
C GLY A 203 -10.74 24.26 -21.19
N ARG A 204 -11.76 25.04 -21.50
CA ARG A 204 -13.14 24.56 -21.66
C ARG A 204 -13.12 23.35 -22.57
N ALA A 205 -13.44 22.17 -22.05
CA ALA A 205 -13.45 20.93 -22.82
C ALA A 205 -14.54 21.03 -23.88
N ASP A 206 -14.14 21.35 -25.10
CA ASP A 206 -15.04 21.28 -26.26
C ASP A 206 -15.26 19.81 -26.64
N ARG A 207 -16.41 19.26 -26.25
CA ARG A 207 -16.84 17.89 -26.53
C ARG A 207 -17.01 17.54 -28.01
N SER A 208 -16.84 18.49 -28.89
CA SER A 208 -17.14 18.29 -30.34
C SER A 208 -15.97 17.69 -31.13
N ALA A 209 -14.76 17.70 -30.62
CA ALA A 209 -13.59 17.17 -31.32
C ALA A 209 -13.41 15.67 -31.06
N ARG A 210 -14.14 14.81 -31.77
CA ARG A 210 -13.78 13.39 -31.84
C ARG A 210 -12.37 13.27 -32.43
N LEU A 211 -11.45 12.72 -31.66
CA LEU A 211 -10.11 12.40 -32.15
C LEU A 211 -10.23 11.41 -33.30
N ARG A 212 -9.78 11.78 -34.48
CA ARG A 212 -9.78 10.88 -35.65
C ARG A 212 -8.72 9.79 -35.43
N GLY A 213 -9.11 8.53 -35.71
CA GLY A 213 -8.17 7.40 -35.62
C GLY A 213 -7.80 6.96 -34.19
N VAL A 214 -8.64 7.25 -33.22
CA VAL A 214 -8.51 6.68 -31.87
C VAL A 214 -9.42 5.48 -31.73
N ALA A 215 -8.87 4.36 -31.28
CA ALA A 215 -9.61 3.14 -31.00
C ALA A 215 -9.31 2.67 -29.57
N GLU A 216 -10.33 2.33 -28.81
CA GLU A 216 -10.15 1.67 -27.54
C GLU A 216 -9.60 0.26 -27.75
N THR A 217 -8.57 -0.11 -26.98
CA THR A 217 -7.88 -1.39 -27.05
C THR A 217 -7.80 -2.10 -25.70
N THR A 218 -8.57 -1.63 -24.73
CA THR A 218 -8.58 -2.17 -23.36
C THR A 218 -8.85 -3.67 -23.37
N SER A 219 -7.96 -4.45 -22.77
CA SER A 219 -8.20 -5.84 -22.44
C SER A 219 -8.40 -6.00 -20.93
N GLU A 220 -9.16 -7.02 -20.51
CA GLU A 220 -9.42 -7.30 -19.10
C GLU A 220 -8.12 -7.50 -18.26
N PRO A 221 -7.11 -8.27 -18.74
CA PRO A 221 -5.85 -8.40 -18.01
C PRO A 221 -5.11 -7.07 -17.85
N GLU A 222 -5.16 -6.21 -18.85
CA GLU A 222 -4.50 -4.90 -18.86
C GLU A 222 -5.19 -3.93 -17.90
N ALA A 223 -6.52 -3.87 -17.94
CA ALA A 223 -7.31 -3.08 -16.99
C ALA A 223 -7.09 -3.53 -15.55
N THR A 224 -7.05 -4.85 -15.32
CA THR A 224 -6.76 -5.44 -14.00
C THR A 224 -5.36 -5.05 -13.52
N ALA A 225 -4.35 -5.10 -14.39
CA ALA A 225 -3.00 -4.68 -14.03
C ALA A 225 -2.95 -3.18 -13.68
N MET A 226 -3.55 -2.34 -14.50
CA MET A 226 -3.62 -0.89 -14.25
C MET A 226 -4.31 -0.57 -12.92
N ALA A 227 -5.38 -1.30 -12.57
CA ALA A 227 -6.16 -1.10 -11.35
C ALA A 227 -5.53 -1.74 -10.09
N ALA A 228 -4.38 -2.42 -10.17
CA ALA A 228 -3.82 -3.22 -9.09
C ALA A 228 -3.59 -2.43 -7.78
N ALA A 229 -3.20 -1.15 -7.88
CA ALA A 229 -2.99 -0.27 -6.73
C ALA A 229 -4.29 0.06 -5.97
N PHE A 230 -5.43 -0.02 -6.63
CA PHE A 230 -6.76 0.33 -6.11
C PHE A 230 -7.64 -0.90 -5.81
N ALA A 231 -7.08 -2.10 -5.87
CA ALA A 231 -7.87 -3.33 -5.71
C ALA A 231 -8.51 -3.48 -4.32
N THR A 232 -7.95 -2.84 -3.29
CA THR A 232 -8.57 -2.80 -1.95
C THR A 232 -9.72 -1.81 -1.89
N TRP A 233 -9.65 -0.70 -2.61
CA TRP A 233 -10.71 0.30 -2.70
C TRP A 233 -12.00 -0.32 -3.25
N THR A 234 -11.89 -1.04 -4.37
CA THR A 234 -13.06 -1.68 -5.01
C THR A 234 -13.53 -2.95 -4.29
N GLY A 235 -12.63 -3.65 -3.59
CA GLY A 235 -12.94 -4.94 -2.96
C GLY A 235 -13.34 -4.85 -1.48
N GLN A 236 -12.99 -3.78 -0.78
CA GLN A 236 -13.16 -3.66 0.67
C GLN A 236 -13.72 -2.30 1.11
N SER A 237 -13.88 -1.35 0.20
CA SER A 237 -14.44 -0.03 0.41
C SER A 237 -15.51 0.27 -0.65
N ASN A 238 -15.93 1.53 -0.78
CA ASN A 238 -16.92 1.99 -1.76
C ASN A 238 -16.29 2.48 -3.06
N GLY A 239 -14.99 2.16 -3.28
CA GLY A 239 -14.23 2.71 -4.38
C GLY A 239 -14.66 2.24 -5.75
N GLN A 240 -14.43 3.10 -6.73
CA GLN A 240 -14.63 2.85 -8.16
C GLN A 240 -13.31 3.07 -8.90
N VAL A 241 -13.11 2.31 -9.97
CA VAL A 241 -11.91 2.42 -10.83
C VAL A 241 -12.32 2.32 -12.28
N GLU A 242 -11.84 3.24 -13.11
CA GLU A 242 -11.89 3.16 -14.55
C GLU A 242 -10.47 3.07 -15.11
N ALA A 243 -10.18 2.00 -15.86
CA ALA A 243 -8.87 1.75 -16.45
C ALA A 243 -9.04 1.41 -17.93
N ARG A 244 -8.57 2.28 -18.81
CA ARG A 244 -8.77 2.15 -20.27
C ARG A 244 -7.52 2.45 -21.05
N THR A 245 -7.36 1.79 -22.18
CA THR A 245 -6.25 1.99 -23.12
C THR A 245 -6.75 2.29 -24.53
N PHE A 246 -6.03 3.15 -25.22
CA PHE A 246 -6.39 3.63 -26.54
C PHE A 246 -5.19 3.57 -27.49
N ALA A 247 -5.41 3.01 -28.67
CA ALA A 247 -4.47 3.11 -29.79
C ALA A 247 -4.75 4.39 -30.59
N LEU A 248 -3.69 5.11 -30.91
CA LEU A 248 -3.72 6.33 -31.72
C LEU A 248 -3.22 6.01 -33.11
N GLY A 249 -4.02 6.27 -34.11
CA GLY A 249 -3.68 6.03 -35.53
C GLY A 249 -2.41 6.77 -35.99
N GLU A 250 -2.19 7.97 -35.41
CA GLU A 250 -1.00 8.78 -35.60
C GLU A 250 -0.36 9.14 -34.25
N PRO A 251 0.97 9.36 -34.21
CA PRO A 251 1.62 9.81 -32.97
C PRO A 251 1.04 11.15 -32.53
N LEU A 252 0.64 11.21 -31.23
CA LEU A 252 0.10 12.45 -30.66
C LEU A 252 1.16 13.56 -30.68
N GLN A 253 0.83 14.70 -31.26
CA GLN A 253 1.71 15.86 -31.30
C GLN A 253 1.57 16.71 -30.03
N GLY A 254 2.71 17.08 -29.42
CA GLY A 254 2.72 17.86 -28.18
C GLY A 254 2.21 17.04 -26.95
N ASP A 255 1.96 17.70 -25.85
CA ASP A 255 1.47 17.06 -24.63
C ASP A 255 0.01 16.63 -24.73
N VAL A 256 -0.38 15.64 -23.92
CA VAL A 256 -1.78 15.26 -23.76
C VAL A 256 -2.52 16.45 -23.15
N GLN A 257 -3.57 16.88 -23.82
CA GLN A 257 -4.39 18.00 -23.37
C GLN A 257 -5.75 17.50 -22.87
N GLY A 258 -6.37 18.23 -21.97
CA GLY A 258 -7.67 17.86 -21.39
C GLY A 258 -8.75 17.55 -22.44
N ARG A 259 -8.73 18.24 -23.60
CA ARG A 259 -9.63 17.95 -24.73
C ARG A 259 -9.42 16.55 -25.32
N VAL A 260 -8.19 16.01 -25.25
CA VAL A 260 -7.90 14.64 -25.68
C VAL A 260 -8.63 13.66 -24.79
N LEU A 261 -8.47 13.77 -23.46
CA LEU A 261 -9.16 12.89 -22.50
C LEU A 261 -10.69 13.02 -22.59
N ALA A 262 -11.20 14.24 -22.70
CA ALA A 262 -12.65 14.50 -22.85
C ALA A 262 -13.25 13.85 -24.11
N GLY A 263 -12.45 13.68 -25.17
CA GLY A 263 -12.87 13.04 -26.42
C GLY A 263 -12.86 11.51 -26.40
N LEU A 264 -12.30 10.87 -25.35
CA LEU A 264 -12.16 9.41 -25.25
C LEU A 264 -13.43 8.70 -24.75
N GLY A 265 -14.42 9.43 -24.24
CA GLY A 265 -15.65 8.83 -23.70
C GLY A 265 -15.42 8.11 -22.38
N LEU A 266 -14.55 8.65 -21.52
CA LEU A 266 -14.28 8.15 -20.18
C LEU A 266 -15.49 8.39 -19.27
N GLU A 267 -15.86 7.40 -18.45
CA GLU A 267 -16.98 7.51 -17.50
C GLU A 267 -16.68 8.54 -16.41
N CYS A 268 -15.44 8.58 -15.91
CA CYS A 268 -15.01 9.54 -14.90
C CYS A 268 -15.11 11.02 -15.36
N LEU A 269 -15.24 11.26 -16.66
CA LEU A 269 -15.42 12.60 -17.24
C LEU A 269 -16.85 12.87 -17.74
N HIS A 270 -17.77 11.90 -17.59
CA HIS A 270 -19.18 12.08 -17.94
C HIS A 270 -19.95 12.87 -16.88
N GLY A 271 -20.99 13.59 -17.30
CA GLY A 271 -22.03 14.11 -16.41
C GLY A 271 -21.78 15.45 -15.74
N GLY A 272 -20.60 16.05 -15.89
CA GLY A 272 -20.31 17.33 -15.22
C GLY A 272 -20.87 18.54 -16.00
N PRO A 273 -21.81 19.35 -15.45
CA PRO A 273 -22.23 20.63 -16.05
C PRO A 273 -21.14 21.70 -15.92
N LYS A 274 -20.15 21.51 -15.08
CA LYS A 274 -19.09 22.49 -14.80
C LYS A 274 -17.82 22.16 -15.57
N ALA A 275 -17.86 22.39 -16.90
CA ALA A 275 -16.68 22.33 -17.76
C ALA A 275 -15.52 23.29 -17.35
N SER A 276 -15.64 23.95 -16.20
CA SER A 276 -14.68 24.92 -15.69
C SER A 276 -13.65 24.31 -14.71
N SER A 277 -13.75 23.05 -14.36
CA SER A 277 -12.91 22.43 -13.33
C SER A 277 -12.24 21.14 -13.76
N PHE A 278 -11.90 21.01 -15.03
CA PHE A 278 -10.95 19.99 -15.48
C PHE A 278 -9.54 20.57 -15.43
N SER A 279 -8.68 19.98 -14.64
CA SER A 279 -7.26 20.31 -14.59
C SER A 279 -6.43 19.09 -15.01
N MET A 280 -5.32 19.36 -15.69
CA MET A 280 -4.37 18.34 -16.11
C MET A 280 -2.98 18.93 -16.08
N SER A 281 -2.02 18.21 -15.53
CA SER A 281 -0.62 18.62 -15.52
C SER A 281 0.33 17.47 -15.86
N VAL A 282 1.51 17.85 -16.39
CA VAL A 282 2.60 16.90 -16.60
C VAL A 282 3.16 16.52 -15.23
N GLN A 283 3.35 15.24 -15.01
CA GLN A 283 4.00 14.73 -13.81
C GLN A 283 5.19 13.84 -14.15
N SER A 284 6.02 13.56 -13.16
CA SER A 284 7.11 12.61 -13.31
C SER A 284 6.65 11.17 -13.02
N PRO A 285 7.36 10.15 -13.50
CA PRO A 285 7.07 8.77 -13.16
C PRO A 285 7.20 8.48 -11.65
N GLU A 286 8.08 9.21 -10.93
CA GLU A 286 8.23 9.13 -9.48
C GLU A 286 6.94 9.57 -8.79
N ARG A 287 6.33 10.65 -9.25
CA ARG A 287 5.06 11.13 -8.70
C ARG A 287 3.92 10.16 -8.97
N ALA A 288 3.85 9.59 -10.17
CA ALA A 288 2.87 8.55 -10.49
C ALA A 288 3.03 7.33 -9.57
N TRP A 289 4.28 6.88 -9.35
CA TRP A 289 4.58 5.79 -8.42
C TRP A 289 4.17 6.13 -6.99
N GLU A 290 4.51 7.31 -6.49
CA GLU A 290 4.18 7.77 -5.13
C GLU A 290 2.66 7.70 -4.86
N VAL A 291 1.84 8.20 -5.79
CA VAL A 291 0.38 8.15 -5.68
C VAL A 291 -0.14 6.72 -5.68
N LEU A 292 0.32 5.88 -6.60
CA LEU A 292 -0.08 4.48 -6.69
C LEU A 292 0.38 3.67 -5.47
N PHE A 293 1.61 3.90 -5.00
CA PHE A 293 2.13 3.24 -3.80
C PHE A 293 1.34 3.60 -2.56
N ALA A 294 1.01 4.87 -2.39
CA ALA A 294 0.20 5.29 -1.27
C ALA A 294 -1.20 4.68 -1.32
N ALA A 295 -1.90 4.77 -2.45
CA ALA A 295 -3.21 4.15 -2.62
C ALA A 295 -3.18 2.66 -2.27
N ALA A 296 -2.17 1.94 -2.74
CA ALA A 296 -2.03 0.50 -2.48
C ALA A 296 -1.61 0.17 -1.05
N SER A 297 -0.71 0.96 -0.46
CA SER A 297 -0.12 0.66 0.86
C SER A 297 -1.01 1.08 2.02
N THR A 298 -1.71 2.21 1.90
CA THR A 298 -2.54 2.79 2.96
C THR A 298 -4.02 2.43 2.83
N GLY A 299 -4.49 2.16 1.61
CA GLY A 299 -5.88 1.90 1.31
C GLY A 299 -6.71 3.16 1.08
N GLY A 300 -8.01 2.99 0.91
CA GLY A 300 -9.03 4.03 0.77
C GLY A 300 -9.73 4.37 2.08
N ALA A 301 -10.99 4.76 1.99
CA ALA A 301 -11.77 5.27 3.12
C ALA A 301 -12.01 4.21 4.22
N TYR A 302 -12.31 2.97 3.84
CA TYR A 302 -12.70 1.91 4.78
C TYR A 302 -11.80 0.70 4.80
N ASP A 303 -10.74 0.65 3.99
CA ASP A 303 -9.78 -0.44 3.98
C ASP A 303 -8.44 -0.06 4.64
N ARG A 304 -7.56 -1.03 4.79
CA ARG A 304 -6.26 -0.84 5.45
C ARG A 304 -5.08 -0.89 4.48
N GLY A 305 -5.38 -0.97 3.19
CA GLY A 305 -4.36 -1.17 2.17
C GLY A 305 -3.59 -2.50 2.31
N ARG A 306 -2.48 -2.58 1.58
CA ARG A 306 -1.63 -3.78 1.50
C ARG A 306 -0.29 -3.61 2.20
N TYR A 307 -0.08 -2.50 2.91
CA TYR A 307 1.20 -2.13 3.53
C TYR A 307 2.35 -2.01 2.52
N GLY A 308 3.60 -1.85 2.98
CA GLY A 308 4.71 -1.53 2.10
C GLY A 308 5.01 -2.61 1.06
N ALA A 309 5.21 -3.85 1.48
CA ALA A 309 5.67 -4.92 0.58
C ALA A 309 4.71 -5.18 -0.60
N TYR A 310 3.45 -5.43 -0.32
CA TYR A 310 2.45 -5.66 -1.36
C TYR A 310 1.91 -4.38 -1.99
N GLY A 311 1.98 -3.25 -1.28
CA GLY A 311 1.74 -1.93 -1.84
C GLY A 311 2.74 -1.60 -2.95
N ARG A 312 4.03 -1.89 -2.72
CA ARG A 312 5.10 -1.76 -3.70
C ARG A 312 4.84 -2.60 -4.95
N LEU A 313 4.50 -3.88 -4.75
CA LEU A 313 4.16 -4.76 -5.87
C LEU A 313 2.97 -4.25 -6.68
N ALA A 314 1.90 -3.84 -6.01
CA ALA A 314 0.69 -3.34 -6.67
C ALA A 314 0.93 -2.03 -7.43
N ALA A 315 1.71 -1.10 -6.88
CA ALA A 315 2.09 0.13 -7.56
C ALA A 315 2.87 -0.14 -8.85
N TRP A 316 3.85 -1.05 -8.80
CA TRP A 316 4.59 -1.45 -9.99
C TRP A 316 3.75 -2.20 -11.02
N GLN A 317 2.78 -3.02 -10.58
CA GLN A 317 1.82 -3.66 -11.49
C GLN A 317 0.96 -2.61 -12.21
N SER A 318 0.50 -1.57 -11.49
CA SER A 318 -0.25 -0.48 -12.10
C SER A 318 0.60 0.32 -13.09
N LEU A 319 1.84 0.66 -12.74
CA LEU A 319 2.77 1.32 -13.66
C LEU A 319 3.05 0.48 -14.90
N ALA A 320 3.25 -0.84 -14.74
CA ALA A 320 3.46 -1.75 -15.85
C ALA A 320 2.28 -1.75 -16.84
N GLY A 321 1.05 -1.82 -16.31
CA GLY A 321 -0.17 -1.75 -17.11
C GLY A 321 -0.32 -0.41 -17.82
N LEU A 322 -0.12 0.69 -17.09
CA LEU A 322 -0.18 2.05 -17.66
C LEU A 322 0.88 2.27 -18.76
N ALA A 323 2.12 1.84 -18.53
CA ALA A 323 3.19 1.93 -19.50
C ALA A 323 3.06 0.93 -20.67
N GLY A 324 2.12 -0.03 -20.60
CA GLY A 324 1.95 -1.07 -21.61
C GLY A 324 3.14 -2.04 -21.67
N ALA A 325 3.69 -2.39 -20.52
CA ALA A 325 4.73 -3.39 -20.44
C ALA A 325 4.18 -4.79 -20.76
N PRO A 326 4.94 -5.66 -21.44
CA PRO A 326 4.51 -7.02 -21.70
C PRO A 326 4.21 -7.78 -20.40
N ALA A 327 3.17 -8.63 -20.43
CA ALA A 327 2.85 -9.48 -19.28
C ALA A 327 4.05 -10.37 -18.93
N GLY A 328 4.40 -10.41 -17.64
CA GLY A 328 5.54 -11.20 -17.15
C GLY A 328 6.93 -10.62 -17.47
N ALA A 329 7.02 -9.40 -17.98
CA ALA A 329 8.31 -8.75 -18.21
C ALA A 329 9.10 -8.63 -16.88
N PRO A 330 10.45 -8.75 -16.92
CA PRO A 330 11.30 -8.45 -15.79
C PRO A 330 11.12 -7.00 -15.30
N HIS A 331 11.36 -6.77 -14.01
CA HIS A 331 11.19 -5.45 -13.40
C HIS A 331 12.01 -4.36 -14.11
N GLU A 332 13.24 -4.67 -14.51
CA GLU A 332 14.14 -3.75 -15.20
C GLU A 332 13.52 -3.26 -16.53
N THR A 333 12.92 -4.16 -17.29
CA THR A 333 12.23 -3.84 -18.55
C THR A 333 11.01 -2.94 -18.30
N VAL A 334 10.30 -3.19 -17.19
CA VAL A 334 9.15 -2.35 -16.78
C VAL A 334 9.64 -0.97 -16.38
N ASP A 335 10.70 -0.88 -15.57
CA ASP A 335 11.29 0.39 -15.11
C ASP A 335 11.74 1.26 -16.29
N GLU A 336 12.47 0.69 -17.26
CA GLU A 336 12.88 1.39 -18.46
C GLU A 336 11.68 1.94 -19.26
N ARG A 337 10.64 1.12 -19.40
CA ARG A 337 9.44 1.52 -20.13
C ARG A 337 8.65 2.61 -19.43
N VAL A 338 8.52 2.54 -18.11
CA VAL A 338 7.90 3.56 -17.25
C VAL A 338 8.62 4.89 -17.39
N ARG A 339 9.96 4.90 -17.38
CA ARG A 339 10.77 6.11 -17.60
C ARG A 339 10.61 6.70 -19.00
N GLY A 340 10.37 5.87 -19.99
CA GLY A 340 10.18 6.30 -21.37
C GLY A 340 8.81 6.92 -21.67
N CYS A 341 7.81 6.72 -20.81
CA CYS A 341 6.47 7.27 -20.99
C CYS A 341 6.39 8.74 -20.55
N SER A 342 5.46 9.49 -21.14
CA SER A 342 5.05 10.81 -20.63
C SER A 342 3.88 10.60 -19.68
N TRP A 343 3.97 11.17 -18.48
CA TRP A 343 2.99 10.99 -17.41
C TRP A 343 2.22 12.27 -17.13
N TYR A 344 0.95 12.11 -16.80
CA TYR A 344 0.04 13.22 -16.52
C TYR A 344 -0.84 12.85 -15.33
N ASP A 345 -1.12 13.82 -14.47
CA ASP A 345 -2.22 13.79 -13.53
C ASP A 345 -3.40 14.59 -14.08
N PHE A 346 -4.61 14.21 -13.70
CA PHE A 346 -5.80 14.98 -14.03
C PHE A 346 -6.84 14.91 -12.92
N GLU A 347 -7.61 15.97 -12.80
CA GLU A 347 -8.72 16.11 -11.87
C GLU A 347 -9.93 16.67 -12.61
N ALA A 348 -11.14 16.27 -12.24
CA ALA A 348 -12.37 16.76 -12.81
C ALA A 348 -13.46 16.90 -11.76
N ASP A 349 -14.26 17.97 -11.83
CA ASP A 349 -15.45 18.17 -11.01
C ASP A 349 -16.64 17.50 -11.73
N THR A 350 -16.83 16.21 -11.46
CA THR A 350 -17.90 15.38 -12.05
C THR A 350 -18.58 14.60 -10.95
N ASP A 351 -19.75 14.04 -11.22
CA ASP A 351 -20.45 13.19 -10.27
C ASP A 351 -19.70 11.86 -9.99
N TRP A 352 -18.72 11.51 -10.81
CA TRP A 352 -17.90 10.32 -10.67
C TRP A 352 -16.76 10.52 -9.65
N PHE A 353 -16.10 11.70 -9.66
CA PHE A 353 -15.12 12.09 -8.66
C PHE A 353 -15.84 12.79 -7.50
N HIS A 354 -15.69 12.25 -6.30
CA HIS A 354 -16.43 12.74 -5.13
C HIS A 354 -15.86 14.00 -4.49
N GLN A 355 -14.72 14.52 -5.01
CA GLN A 355 -14.03 15.71 -4.51
C GLN A 355 -13.62 15.59 -3.02
N VAL A 356 -13.38 14.36 -2.58
CA VAL A 356 -12.84 14.02 -1.25
C VAL A 356 -11.39 13.55 -1.39
N ALA A 357 -10.78 13.10 -0.31
CA ALA A 357 -9.34 12.83 -0.24
C ALA A 357 -8.83 11.66 -1.11
N TRP A 358 -9.72 10.90 -1.74
CA TRP A 358 -9.38 9.67 -2.47
C TRP A 358 -9.74 9.72 -3.96
N ASP A 359 -9.48 10.85 -4.60
CA ASP A 359 -9.63 10.97 -6.05
C ASP A 359 -8.27 10.94 -6.74
N VAL A 360 -8.11 10.10 -7.75
CA VAL A 360 -6.87 9.93 -8.50
C VAL A 360 -7.18 9.84 -9.99
N GLY A 361 -6.51 10.65 -10.80
CA GLY A 361 -6.53 10.57 -12.23
C GLY A 361 -5.10 10.53 -12.79
N ILE A 362 -4.74 9.47 -13.52
CA ILE A 362 -3.41 9.29 -14.10
C ILE A 362 -3.57 8.94 -15.58
N ALA A 363 -2.79 9.59 -16.46
CA ALA A 363 -2.66 9.18 -17.84
C ALA A 363 -1.19 8.96 -18.21
N ALA A 364 -0.93 7.96 -19.05
CA ALA A 364 0.39 7.61 -19.53
C ALA A 364 0.39 7.51 -21.07
N LEU A 365 1.27 8.27 -21.73
CA LEU A 365 1.49 8.23 -23.15
C LEU A 365 2.78 7.46 -23.45
N SER A 366 2.69 6.43 -24.27
CA SER A 366 3.84 5.59 -24.65
C SER A 366 4.95 6.38 -25.37
N PRO A 367 6.20 5.88 -25.35
CA PRO A 367 7.32 6.58 -25.99
C PRO A 367 7.14 6.84 -27.50
N ASP A 368 6.47 5.93 -28.20
CA ASP A 368 6.11 6.09 -29.62
C ASP A 368 4.91 6.99 -29.86
N ARG A 369 4.30 7.46 -28.76
CA ARG A 369 3.15 8.38 -28.73
C ARG A 369 1.89 7.85 -29.42
N ARG A 370 1.78 6.51 -29.53
CA ARG A 370 0.68 5.82 -30.21
C ARG A 370 -0.23 5.04 -29.26
N ARG A 371 0.10 4.95 -27.97
CA ARG A 371 -0.75 4.34 -26.95
C ARG A 371 -0.95 5.31 -25.80
N LEU A 372 -2.22 5.58 -25.47
CA LEU A 372 -2.62 6.36 -24.31
C LEU A 372 -3.35 5.44 -23.34
N ALA A 373 -2.87 5.34 -22.12
CA ALA A 373 -3.53 4.66 -21.03
C ALA A 373 -4.08 5.68 -20.04
N VAL A 374 -5.27 5.42 -19.51
CA VAL A 374 -5.94 6.29 -18.54
C VAL A 374 -6.44 5.44 -17.39
N LEU A 375 -6.15 5.88 -16.18
CA LEU A 375 -6.59 5.28 -14.94
C LEU A 375 -7.23 6.37 -14.07
N ALA A 376 -8.46 6.17 -13.69
CA ALA A 376 -9.14 6.99 -12.69
C ALA A 376 -9.60 6.12 -11.54
N ALA A 377 -9.50 6.61 -10.32
CA ALA A 377 -9.96 5.95 -9.12
C ALA A 377 -10.57 6.97 -8.15
N THR A 378 -11.65 6.58 -7.48
CA THR A 378 -12.27 7.37 -6.42
C THR A 378 -12.70 6.43 -5.30
N ASP A 379 -12.68 6.91 -4.06
CA ASP A 379 -13.24 6.23 -2.91
C ASP A 379 -13.87 7.27 -1.98
N THR A 380 -14.90 6.88 -1.25
CA THR A 380 -15.68 7.78 -0.39
C THR A 380 -16.12 7.09 0.88
N ASP A 381 -16.26 7.88 1.96
CA ASP A 381 -16.83 7.49 3.26
C ASP A 381 -18.37 7.65 3.33
#